data_a7c667dec8bbccb93e8ef149ec3116bc
#
_entry.id   a7c667dec8bbccb93e8ef149ec3116bc
#
_cell.length_a   1.000
_cell.length_b   1.000
_cell.length_c   1.000
_cell.angle_alpha   90.00
_cell.angle_beta   90.00
_cell.angle_gamma   90.00
#
_symmetry.space_group_name_H-M   'P 1'
#
loop_
_entity.id
_entity.type
_entity.pdbx_description
1 polymer ?
#
loop_
_entity_poly.entity_id
_entity_poly.type
_entity_poly.pdbx_seq_one_letter_code
_entity_poly.pdbx_strand_id
1 'polypeptide(L)'
;MEQGDVKVILLILIIVVGIIFWRFKRWLDGPNKKRRRIPRHSEIPQDEVVELLEGAGFDVLAGKTRIPISMMINEREQLESRLFIDYFAQKDEQIYLVKVAKERKPLEMTGSAVRDMLLAYSLIYPEADGVLYVDMALNKIKKITFHIEV
;
A
#
# COMPACT_ATOMS: atom_id res chain seq x y z
N MET A 1 -44.99 12.66 38.32
CA MET A 1 -43.57 12.81 37.96
C MET A 1 -43.14 14.22 38.33
N GLU A 2 -42.22 14.32 39.22
CA GLU A 2 -41.61 15.60 39.54
C GLU A 2 -40.65 16.03 38.42
N GLN A 3 -40.56 17.33 38.20
CA GLN A 3 -39.69 17.88 37.14
C GLN A 3 -38.20 17.45 37.27
N GLY A 4 -37.78 17.05 38.46
CA GLY A 4 -36.44 16.51 38.73
C GLY A 4 -36.17 15.15 38.05
N ASP A 5 -37.17 14.27 38.05
CA ASP A 5 -37.05 12.92 37.50
C ASP A 5 -36.91 12.94 35.97
N VAL A 6 -37.61 13.84 35.30
CA VAL A 6 -37.54 14.01 33.84
C VAL A 6 -36.14 14.48 33.42
N LYS A 7 -35.53 15.38 34.21
CA LYS A 7 -34.15 15.86 33.92
C LYS A 7 -33.12 14.75 34.09
N VAL A 8 -33.28 13.91 35.13
CA VAL A 8 -32.37 12.78 35.38
C VAL A 8 -32.49 11.74 34.25
N ILE A 9 -33.72 11.38 33.87
CA ILE A 9 -33.97 10.44 32.78
C ILE A 9 -33.37 10.96 31.44
N LEU A 10 -33.55 12.24 31.17
CA LEU A 10 -33.00 12.86 29.95
C LEU A 10 -31.48 12.86 29.96
N LEU A 11 -30.84 13.09 31.10
CA LEU A 11 -29.40 13.06 31.25
C LEU A 11 -28.84 11.64 31.03
N ILE A 12 -29.50 10.63 31.62
CA ILE A 12 -29.12 9.22 31.42
C ILE A 12 -29.25 8.83 29.94
N LEU A 13 -30.32 9.25 29.29
CA LEU A 13 -30.57 8.98 27.89
C LEU A 13 -29.50 9.57 27.00
N ILE A 14 -29.05 10.80 27.24
CA ILE A 14 -27.94 11.45 26.53
C ILE A 14 -26.63 10.67 26.72
N ILE A 15 -26.32 10.22 27.94
CA ILE A 15 -25.10 9.44 28.22
C ILE A 15 -25.15 8.10 27.49
N VAL A 16 -26.29 7.39 27.52
CA VAL A 16 -26.44 6.10 26.81
C VAL A 16 -26.28 6.27 25.31
N VAL A 17 -26.92 7.27 24.71
CA VAL A 17 -26.79 7.57 23.28
C VAL A 17 -25.34 7.92 22.94
N GLY A 18 -24.67 8.70 23.76
CA GLY A 18 -23.26 9.06 23.61
C GLY A 18 -22.34 7.82 23.62
N ILE A 19 -22.57 6.89 24.54
CA ILE A 19 -21.80 5.63 24.65
C ILE A 19 -22.05 4.76 23.43
N ILE A 20 -23.31 4.60 23.00
CA ILE A 20 -23.66 3.81 21.81
C ILE A 20 -23.03 4.42 20.56
N PHE A 21 -23.10 5.73 20.39
CA PHE A 21 -22.50 6.44 19.29
C PHE A 21 -20.97 6.29 19.27
N TRP A 22 -20.34 6.42 20.44
CA TRP A 22 -18.89 6.25 20.57
C TRP A 22 -18.43 4.82 20.24
N ARG A 23 -19.17 3.81 20.72
CA ARG A 23 -18.91 2.40 20.40
C ARG A 23 -19.12 2.10 18.92
N PHE A 24 -20.17 2.66 18.34
CA PHE A 24 -20.48 2.50 16.92
C PHE A 24 -19.40 3.14 16.04
N LYS A 25 -18.97 4.35 16.38
CA LYS A 25 -17.87 5.02 15.71
C LYS A 25 -16.58 4.21 15.83
N ARG A 26 -16.27 3.69 17.01
CA ARG A 26 -15.09 2.85 17.23
C ARG A 26 -15.15 1.53 16.45
N TRP A 27 -16.34 1.00 16.26
CA TRP A 27 -16.56 -0.20 15.46
C TRP A 27 -16.41 0.08 13.94
N LEU A 28 -16.90 1.22 13.47
CA LEU A 28 -16.70 1.69 12.10
C LEU A 28 -15.23 2.01 11.80
N ASP A 29 -14.55 2.62 12.78
CA ASP A 29 -13.11 2.91 12.68
C ASP A 29 -12.25 1.64 12.82
N GLY A 30 -12.80 0.43 12.82
CA GLY A 30 -12.15 -0.88 12.85
C GLY A 30 -10.65 -0.88 13.15
N PRO A 31 -9.97 -1.94 13.49
CA PRO A 31 -8.54 -1.87 13.70
C PRO A 31 -7.90 -1.33 12.43
N ASN A 32 -7.46 -0.09 12.49
CA ASN A 32 -6.64 0.50 11.43
C ASN A 32 -5.48 -0.47 11.20
N LYS A 33 -5.67 -1.39 10.27
CA LYS A 33 -4.53 -2.06 9.66
C LYS A 33 -3.62 -0.91 9.30
N LYS A 34 -2.49 -0.78 9.98
CA LYS A 34 -1.51 0.27 9.70
C LYS A 34 -1.19 0.17 8.21
N ARG A 35 -1.95 0.91 7.41
CA ARG A 35 -1.66 1.02 5.98
C ARG A 35 -0.28 1.63 5.91
N ARG A 36 0.66 0.91 5.34
CA ARG A 36 1.98 1.48 5.12
C ARG A 36 1.81 2.73 4.28
N ARG A 37 2.19 3.84 4.86
CA ARG A 37 2.20 5.11 4.13
C ARG A 37 3.28 5.03 3.06
N ILE A 38 2.94 5.45 1.86
CA ILE A 38 3.89 5.60 0.78
C ILE A 38 4.92 6.65 1.20
N PRO A 39 6.22 6.31 1.25
CA PRO A 39 7.24 7.26 1.61
C PRO A 39 7.34 8.36 0.54
N ARG A 40 7.46 9.60 0.97
CA ARG A 40 7.55 10.76 0.06
C ARG A 40 8.90 11.47 0.08
N HIS A 41 9.80 11.15 0.99
CA HIS A 41 11.02 11.93 1.24
C HIS A 41 12.23 11.06 1.56
N SER A 42 12.44 9.97 0.85
CA SER A 42 13.74 9.32 0.86
C SER A 42 14.65 9.96 -0.18
N GLU A 43 15.96 9.89 0.04
CA GLU A 43 16.93 10.30 -0.96
C GLU A 43 16.65 9.60 -2.29
N ILE A 44 16.41 10.37 -3.33
CA ILE A 44 16.12 9.86 -4.67
C ILE A 44 17.45 9.85 -5.42
N PRO A 45 18.02 8.65 -5.73
CA PRO A 45 19.21 8.60 -6.55
C PRO A 45 18.91 9.11 -7.97
N GLN A 46 19.80 9.94 -8.49
CA GLN A 46 19.73 10.38 -9.88
C GLN A 46 20.37 9.32 -10.76
N ASP A 47 19.56 8.43 -11.31
CA ASP A 47 20.00 7.37 -12.20
C ASP A 47 19.19 7.34 -13.51
N GLU A 48 19.54 6.42 -14.39
CA GLU A 48 18.90 6.27 -15.71
C GLU A 48 17.41 5.90 -15.59
N VAL A 49 17.02 5.18 -14.52
CA VAL A 49 15.62 4.79 -14.27
C VAL A 49 14.79 6.02 -13.94
N VAL A 50 15.31 6.88 -13.07
CA VAL A 50 14.65 8.15 -12.72
C VAL A 50 14.49 9.03 -13.95
N GLU A 51 15.52 9.14 -14.77
CA GLU A 51 15.46 9.90 -16.04
C GLU A 51 14.39 9.35 -16.98
N LEU A 52 14.30 8.04 -17.10
CA LEU A 52 13.26 7.40 -17.92
C LEU A 52 11.85 7.66 -17.40
N LEU A 53 11.67 7.56 -16.09
CA LEU A 53 10.37 7.83 -15.45
C LEU A 53 9.97 9.29 -15.61
N GLU A 54 10.87 10.22 -15.34
CA GLU A 54 10.62 11.65 -15.50
C GLU A 54 10.34 12.02 -16.95
N GLY A 55 11.07 11.44 -17.89
CA GLY A 55 10.84 11.61 -19.32
C GLY A 55 9.47 11.11 -19.78
N ALA A 56 8.90 10.12 -19.09
CA ALA A 56 7.55 9.61 -19.35
C ALA A 56 6.45 10.39 -18.61
N GLY A 57 6.81 11.42 -17.84
CA GLY A 57 5.87 12.27 -17.12
C GLY A 57 5.58 11.83 -15.69
N PHE A 58 6.35 10.90 -15.14
CA PHE A 58 6.23 10.48 -13.75
C PHE A 58 7.14 11.29 -12.83
N ASP A 59 6.61 11.68 -11.68
CA ASP A 59 7.38 12.27 -10.60
C ASP A 59 7.83 11.18 -9.65
N VAL A 60 9.12 11.03 -9.41
CA VAL A 60 9.66 10.04 -8.47
C VAL A 60 9.52 10.58 -7.06
N LEU A 61 8.76 9.90 -6.22
CA LEU A 61 8.46 10.31 -4.84
C LEU A 61 9.48 9.80 -3.83
N ALA A 62 10.02 8.60 -4.05
CA ALA A 62 10.92 7.94 -3.13
C ALA A 62 11.80 6.92 -3.87
N GLY A 63 12.96 6.63 -3.28
CA GLY A 63 13.88 5.61 -3.76
C GLY A 63 13.61 4.24 -3.17
N LYS A 64 14.64 3.41 -3.12
CA LYS A 64 14.55 2.01 -2.69
C LYS A 64 14.00 1.86 -1.28
N THR A 65 12.96 1.05 -1.15
CA THR A 65 12.31 0.77 0.12
C THR A 65 12.34 -0.72 0.41
N ARG A 66 12.80 -1.07 1.61
CA ARG A 66 12.86 -2.44 2.09
C ARG A 66 11.62 -2.76 2.93
N ILE A 67 11.02 -3.90 2.66
CA ILE A 67 9.85 -4.41 3.39
C ILE A 67 10.24 -5.73 4.04
N PRO A 68 10.48 -5.77 5.36
CA PRO A 68 10.78 -7.01 6.06
C PRO A 68 9.51 -7.86 6.19
N ILE A 69 9.65 -9.16 6.01
CA ILE A 69 8.59 -10.15 6.15
C ILE A 69 9.09 -11.23 7.10
N SER A 70 8.32 -11.51 8.13
CA SER A 70 8.55 -12.67 9.00
C SER A 70 7.43 -13.69 8.81
N MET A 71 7.79 -14.95 8.79
CA MET A 71 6.87 -16.06 8.60
C MET A 71 7.06 -17.07 9.71
N MET A 72 5.99 -17.64 10.18
CA MET A 72 6.01 -18.70 11.18
C MET A 72 5.46 -19.99 10.56
N ILE A 73 6.26 -21.06 10.61
CA ILE A 73 5.84 -22.37 10.12
C ILE A 73 5.51 -23.26 11.30
N ASN A 74 4.30 -23.80 11.32
CA ASN A 74 3.81 -24.67 12.39
C ASN A 74 4.01 -24.09 13.81
N GLU A 75 3.97 -22.75 13.93
CA GLU A 75 4.16 -22.02 15.20
C GLU A 75 5.50 -22.32 15.90
N ARG A 76 6.46 -22.93 15.22
CA ARG A 76 7.75 -23.36 15.78
C ARG A 76 8.96 -22.79 15.06
N GLU A 77 8.91 -22.73 13.75
CA GLU A 77 10.00 -22.28 12.91
C GLU A 77 9.74 -20.89 12.38
N GLN A 78 10.60 -19.95 12.70
CA GLN A 78 10.54 -18.58 12.19
C GLN A 78 11.45 -18.43 10.98
N LEU A 79 10.88 -17.98 9.87
CA LEU A 79 11.60 -17.60 8.67
C LEU A 79 11.50 -16.11 8.45
N GLU A 80 12.54 -15.53 7.94
CA GLU A 80 12.59 -14.11 7.60
C GLU A 80 12.88 -13.93 6.12
N SER A 81 12.22 -12.97 5.52
CA SER A 81 12.41 -12.58 4.14
C SER A 81 12.26 -11.06 4.00
N ARG A 82 12.46 -10.56 2.82
CA ARG A 82 12.31 -9.14 2.53
C ARG A 82 11.91 -8.92 1.08
N LEU A 83 11.11 -7.90 0.87
CA LEU A 83 10.79 -7.40 -0.46
C LEU A 83 11.42 -6.02 -0.63
N PHE A 84 11.75 -5.68 -1.85
CA PHE A 84 12.28 -4.37 -2.21
C PHE A 84 11.39 -3.73 -3.27
N ILE A 85 11.08 -2.47 -3.06
CA ILE A 85 10.48 -1.60 -4.06
C ILE A 85 11.56 -0.65 -4.52
N ASP A 86 11.79 -0.57 -5.82
CA ASP A 86 12.90 0.23 -6.35
C ASP A 86 12.60 1.73 -6.27
N TYR A 87 11.39 2.13 -6.64
CA TYR A 87 10.94 3.52 -6.56
C TYR A 87 9.44 3.61 -6.30
N PHE A 88 9.00 4.78 -5.87
CA PHE A 88 7.60 5.20 -5.88
C PHE A 88 7.48 6.38 -6.85
N ALA A 89 6.50 6.34 -7.72
CA ALA A 89 6.28 7.37 -8.72
C ALA A 89 4.82 7.84 -8.73
N GLN A 90 4.60 9.06 -9.18
CA GLN A 90 3.28 9.66 -9.28
C GLN A 90 3.09 10.30 -10.65
N LYS A 91 1.90 10.12 -11.20
CA LYS A 91 1.45 10.79 -12.42
C LYS A 91 -0.05 11.03 -12.35
N ASP A 92 -0.49 12.24 -12.65
CA ASP A 92 -1.92 12.61 -12.66
C ASP A 92 -2.65 12.22 -11.34
N GLU A 93 -2.02 12.49 -10.21
CA GLU A 93 -2.49 12.15 -8.85
C GLU A 93 -2.57 10.64 -8.55
N GLN A 94 -2.14 9.79 -9.48
CA GLN A 94 -2.05 8.35 -9.31
C GLN A 94 -0.65 7.94 -8.86
N ILE A 95 -0.59 7.04 -7.89
CA ILE A 95 0.67 6.58 -7.29
C ILE A 95 0.97 5.15 -7.76
N TYR A 96 2.21 4.92 -8.15
CA TYR A 96 2.68 3.64 -8.65
C TYR A 96 3.89 3.15 -7.89
N LEU A 97 3.96 1.84 -7.70
CA LEU A 97 5.16 1.15 -7.26
C LEU A 97 6.02 0.85 -8.48
N VAL A 98 7.31 1.06 -8.39
CA VAL A 98 8.23 0.83 -9.50
C VAL A 98 9.13 -0.36 -9.20
N LYS A 99 9.12 -1.32 -10.10
CA LYS A 99 10.04 -2.46 -10.10
C LYS A 99 10.88 -2.42 -11.38
N VAL A 100 12.19 -2.46 -11.20
CA VAL A 100 13.14 -2.47 -12.31
C VAL A 100 13.46 -3.92 -12.71
N ALA A 101 13.40 -4.20 -14.00
CA ALA A 101 13.77 -5.51 -14.53
C ALA A 101 15.22 -5.86 -14.21
N LYS A 102 15.45 -7.08 -13.76
CA LYS A 102 16.79 -7.63 -13.58
C LYS A 102 17.25 -8.26 -14.89
N GLU A 103 18.42 -7.87 -15.38
CA GLU A 103 18.97 -8.41 -16.63
C GLU A 103 19.13 -9.94 -16.61
N ARG A 104 19.45 -10.51 -15.44
CA ARG A 104 19.65 -11.95 -15.26
C ARG A 104 18.38 -12.78 -15.23
N LYS A 105 17.25 -12.18 -14.93
CA LYS A 105 15.93 -12.84 -14.89
C LYS A 105 14.87 -11.87 -15.39
N PRO A 106 14.74 -11.70 -16.72
CA PRO A 106 13.64 -10.92 -17.27
C PRO A 106 12.30 -11.55 -16.86
N LEU A 107 11.34 -10.73 -16.49
CA LEU A 107 10.00 -11.20 -16.20
C LEU A 107 9.31 -11.63 -17.48
N GLU A 108 8.88 -12.88 -17.52
CA GLU A 108 8.01 -13.33 -18.60
C GLU A 108 6.63 -12.67 -18.45
N MET A 109 6.11 -12.14 -19.55
CA MET A 109 4.79 -11.49 -19.56
C MET A 109 3.65 -12.50 -19.67
N THR A 110 3.63 -13.46 -18.76
CA THR A 110 2.54 -14.40 -18.58
C THR A 110 1.75 -14.02 -17.31
N GLY A 111 0.47 -14.37 -17.27
CA GLY A 111 -0.36 -14.04 -16.11
C GLY A 111 0.19 -14.56 -14.79
N SER A 112 0.68 -15.81 -14.78
CA SER A 112 1.25 -16.43 -13.58
C SER A 112 2.56 -15.80 -13.14
N ALA A 113 3.48 -15.51 -14.05
CA ALA A 113 4.77 -14.91 -13.75
C ALA A 113 4.60 -13.47 -13.21
N VAL A 114 3.75 -12.67 -13.84
CA VAL A 114 3.44 -11.31 -13.38
C VAL A 114 2.77 -11.31 -12.02
N ARG A 115 1.80 -12.19 -11.81
CA ARG A 115 1.16 -12.38 -10.51
C ARG A 115 2.19 -12.74 -9.43
N ASP A 116 2.98 -13.76 -9.64
CA ASP A 116 3.91 -14.30 -8.64
C ASP A 116 4.99 -13.27 -8.25
N MET A 117 5.40 -12.43 -9.17
CA MET A 117 6.41 -11.42 -8.92
C MET A 117 5.85 -10.11 -8.35
N LEU A 118 4.69 -9.67 -8.80
CA LEU A 118 4.26 -8.29 -8.58
C LEU A 118 3.00 -8.14 -7.71
N LEU A 119 2.17 -9.17 -7.58
CA LEU A 119 0.90 -9.06 -6.85
C LEU A 119 1.10 -8.70 -5.37
N ALA A 120 2.11 -9.27 -4.72
CA ALA A 120 2.39 -9.00 -3.32
C ALA A 120 2.61 -7.50 -3.04
N TYR A 121 3.28 -6.79 -3.94
CA TYR A 121 3.50 -5.35 -3.81
C TYR A 121 2.20 -4.56 -3.86
N SER A 122 1.32 -4.93 -4.77
CA SER A 122 0.00 -4.30 -4.89
C SER A 122 -0.86 -4.52 -3.64
N LEU A 123 -0.75 -5.68 -3.00
CA LEU A 123 -1.48 -6.00 -1.76
C LEU A 123 -0.91 -5.27 -0.54
N ILE A 124 0.40 -5.05 -0.49
CA ILE A 124 1.06 -4.32 0.61
C ILE A 124 0.70 -2.84 0.59
N TYR A 125 0.59 -2.26 -0.60
CA TYR A 125 0.23 -0.85 -0.80
C TYR A 125 -1.08 -0.73 -1.57
N PRO A 126 -2.23 -0.96 -0.92
CA PRO A 126 -3.53 -0.91 -1.60
C PRO A 126 -3.90 0.49 -2.10
N GLU A 127 -3.21 1.52 -1.63
CA GLU A 127 -3.40 2.90 -2.10
C GLU A 127 -2.69 3.18 -3.43
N ALA A 128 -1.79 2.30 -3.85
CA ALA A 128 -1.15 2.42 -5.16
C ALA A 128 -2.10 2.02 -6.28
N ASP A 129 -2.10 2.79 -7.35
CA ASP A 129 -2.98 2.57 -8.51
C ASP A 129 -2.47 1.48 -9.45
N GLY A 130 -1.23 1.06 -9.28
CA GLY A 130 -0.63 0.01 -10.06
C GLY A 130 0.86 -0.15 -9.82
N VAL A 131 1.46 -1.05 -10.58
CA VAL A 131 2.90 -1.31 -10.57
C VAL A 131 3.47 -0.95 -11.93
N LEU A 132 4.55 -0.18 -11.94
CA LEU A 132 5.34 0.09 -13.14
C LEU A 132 6.50 -0.87 -13.19
N TYR A 133 6.55 -1.68 -14.22
CA TYR A 133 7.67 -2.55 -14.51
C TYR A 133 8.55 -1.89 -15.57
N VAL A 134 9.77 -1.53 -15.16
CA VAL A 134 10.71 -0.77 -16.00
C VAL A 134 11.76 -1.71 -16.56
N ASP A 135 11.82 -1.81 -17.89
CA ASP A 135 12.85 -2.55 -18.61
C ASP A 135 13.84 -1.56 -19.25
N MET A 136 15.01 -1.41 -18.62
CA MET A 136 16.04 -0.48 -19.10
C MET A 136 16.72 -0.94 -20.38
N ALA A 137 16.79 -2.25 -20.62
CA ALA A 137 17.35 -2.78 -21.87
C ALA A 137 16.53 -2.38 -23.10
N LEU A 138 15.20 -2.31 -22.93
CA LEU A 138 14.25 -1.91 -23.97
C LEU A 138 13.79 -0.45 -23.84
N ASN A 139 14.21 0.27 -22.80
CA ASN A 139 13.70 1.59 -22.44
C ASN A 139 12.17 1.66 -22.41
N LYS A 140 11.55 0.64 -21.84
CA LYS A 140 10.08 0.52 -21.75
C LYS A 140 9.59 0.51 -20.32
N ILE A 141 8.47 1.19 -20.12
CA ILE A 141 7.71 1.18 -18.87
C ILE A 141 6.39 0.46 -19.13
N LYS A 142 6.14 -0.62 -18.40
CA LYS A 142 4.87 -1.36 -18.47
C LYS A 142 4.05 -1.08 -17.21
N LYS A 143 2.85 -0.58 -17.38
CA LYS A 143 1.90 -0.34 -16.31
C LYS A 143 1.06 -1.60 -16.09
N ILE A 144 1.09 -2.13 -14.87
CA ILE A 144 0.37 -3.35 -14.49
C ILE A 144 -0.62 -3.01 -13.38
N THR A 145 -1.88 -3.32 -13.62
CA THR A 145 -2.96 -3.19 -12.64
C THR A 145 -3.56 -4.56 -12.38
N PHE A 146 -3.85 -4.85 -11.10
CA PHE A 146 -4.45 -6.10 -10.69
C PHE A 146 -5.91 -5.90 -10.33
N HIS A 147 -6.77 -6.77 -10.82
CA HIS A 147 -8.18 -6.85 -10.45
C HIS A 147 -8.42 -8.22 -9.83
N ILE A 148 -8.84 -8.23 -8.58
CA ILE A 148 -9.13 -9.46 -7.85
C ILE A 148 -10.63 -9.51 -7.62
N GLU A 149 -11.29 -10.52 -8.18
CA GLU A 149 -12.69 -10.80 -7.95
C GLU A 149 -12.79 -11.82 -6.80
N VAL A 150 -13.50 -11.44 -5.75
CA VAL A 150 -13.69 -12.27 -4.56
C VAL A 150 -15.16 -12.67 -4.44
#